data_80e509ec767c7925f289690140a37a26
#
_entry.id   80e509ec767c7925f289690140a37a26
#
_cell.length_a   1.000
_cell.length_b   1.000
_cell.length_c   1.000
_cell.angle_alpha   90.00
_cell.angle_beta   90.00
_cell.angle_gamma   90.00
#
_symmetry.space_group_name_H-M   'P 1'
#
loop_
_entity.id
_entity.type
_entity.pdbx_description
1 polymer ?
#
loop_
_entity_poly.entity_id
_entity_poly.type
_entity_poly.pdbx_seq_one_letter_code
_entity_poly.pdbx_strand_id
1 'polypeptide(L)'
;VLGYYAFPAILIGLFFQAVMFQHGGLTTLGVNATMMGMPALLAYYLFRLRNVLGRKGDRLGRKDDRLGDRKDRPYQALTGIFGFLAGAGGLGIAALIAVALLITTIPTHLDAEAERASIYALTLAHVPLMVIEGAFTALVVLFLQRVSPELLGD
;
A
#
# COMPACT_ATOMS: atom_id res chain seq x y z
N VAL A 1 8.98 -4.70 1.80
CA VAL A 1 9.53 -6.04 1.98
C VAL A 1 9.87 -6.66 0.62
N LEU A 2 8.89 -6.93 -0.24
CA LEU A 2 9.13 -7.62 -1.53
C LEU A 2 9.76 -6.72 -2.61
N GLY A 3 9.65 -5.39 -2.51
CA GLY A 3 10.17 -4.48 -3.52
C GLY A 3 9.64 -4.79 -4.92
N TYR A 4 10.54 -4.90 -5.89
CA TYR A 4 10.19 -5.21 -7.29
C TYR A 4 9.62 -6.63 -7.48
N TYR A 5 9.88 -7.56 -6.58
CA TYR A 5 9.32 -8.91 -6.61
C TYR A 5 7.82 -8.95 -6.29
N ALA A 6 7.25 -7.85 -5.77
CA ALA A 6 5.81 -7.73 -5.55
C ALA A 6 5.05 -7.83 -6.89
N PHE A 7 5.59 -7.25 -7.98
CA PHE A 7 4.90 -7.23 -9.27
C PHE A 7 4.68 -8.63 -9.86
N PRO A 8 5.71 -9.49 -10.02
CA PRO A 8 5.50 -10.86 -10.49
C PRO A 8 4.62 -11.68 -9.53
N ALA A 9 4.73 -11.48 -8.21
CA ALA A 9 3.88 -12.17 -7.25
C ALA A 9 2.39 -11.81 -7.42
N ILE A 10 2.08 -10.51 -7.60
CA ILE A 10 0.73 -10.02 -7.89
C ILE A 10 0.23 -10.61 -9.21
N LEU A 11 1.05 -10.63 -10.26
CA LEU A 11 0.68 -11.13 -11.58
C LEU A 11 0.33 -12.63 -11.54
N ILE A 12 1.11 -13.42 -10.82
CA ILE A 12 0.84 -14.84 -10.61
C ILE A 12 -0.48 -15.02 -9.82
N GLY A 13 -0.69 -14.24 -8.76
CA GLY A 13 -1.93 -14.29 -7.98
C GLY A 13 -3.17 -13.94 -8.82
N LEU A 14 -3.09 -12.88 -9.62
CA LEU A 14 -4.16 -12.48 -10.54
C LEU A 14 -4.43 -13.50 -11.64
N PHE A 15 -3.38 -14.16 -12.14
CA PHE A 15 -3.54 -15.24 -13.11
C PHE A 15 -4.33 -16.41 -12.51
N PHE A 16 -3.95 -16.88 -11.32
CA PHE A 16 -4.70 -17.93 -10.62
C PHE A 16 -6.13 -17.49 -10.29
N GLN A 17 -6.33 -16.23 -9.88
CA GLN A 17 -7.65 -15.67 -9.63
C GLN A 17 -8.53 -15.72 -10.90
N ALA A 18 -7.99 -15.34 -12.05
CA ALA A 18 -8.72 -15.36 -13.32
C ALA A 18 -9.05 -16.79 -13.77
N VAL A 19 -8.12 -17.74 -13.60
CA VAL A 19 -8.29 -19.13 -14.06
C VAL A 19 -9.19 -19.94 -13.12
N MET A 20 -8.96 -19.83 -11.80
CA MET A 20 -9.67 -20.67 -10.83
C MET A 20 -11.05 -20.12 -10.45
N PHE A 21 -11.18 -18.80 -10.36
CA PHE A 21 -12.40 -18.15 -9.89
C PHE A 21 -13.15 -17.41 -10.97
N GLN A 22 -12.64 -17.37 -12.19
CA GLN A 22 -13.21 -16.60 -13.32
C GLN A 22 -13.46 -15.13 -12.98
N HIS A 23 -12.75 -14.60 -11.97
CA HIS A 23 -12.90 -13.24 -11.50
C HIS A 23 -11.88 -12.32 -12.17
N GLY A 24 -12.37 -11.27 -12.81
CA GLY A 24 -11.53 -10.30 -13.52
C GLY A 24 -11.16 -10.71 -14.96
N GLY A 25 -11.24 -11.99 -15.32
CA GLY A 25 -10.93 -12.49 -16.67
C GLY A 25 -9.46 -12.31 -17.10
N LEU A 26 -9.04 -13.09 -18.10
CA LEU A 26 -7.68 -12.98 -18.67
C LEU A 26 -7.47 -11.69 -19.46
N THR A 27 -8.54 -11.12 -20.01
CA THR A 27 -8.50 -9.88 -20.80
C THR A 27 -8.20 -8.65 -19.95
N THR A 28 -8.60 -8.65 -18.67
CA THR A 28 -8.35 -7.55 -17.72
C THR A 28 -7.11 -7.74 -16.87
N LEU A 29 -6.37 -8.85 -17.05
CA LEU A 29 -5.21 -9.20 -16.26
C LEU A 29 -4.15 -8.08 -16.24
N GLY A 30 -3.88 -7.47 -17.41
CA GLY A 30 -2.92 -6.37 -17.52
C GLY A 30 -3.36 -5.12 -16.77
N VAL A 31 -4.64 -4.75 -16.86
CA VAL A 31 -5.20 -3.59 -16.14
C VAL A 31 -5.15 -3.84 -14.64
N ASN A 32 -5.60 -5.01 -14.18
CA ASN A 32 -5.59 -5.39 -12.76
C ASN A 32 -4.15 -5.44 -12.21
N ALA A 33 -3.20 -5.99 -12.97
CA ALA A 33 -1.79 -6.02 -12.59
C ALA A 33 -1.20 -4.61 -12.45
N THR A 34 -1.57 -3.69 -13.33
CA THR A 34 -1.14 -2.29 -13.26
C THR A 34 -1.77 -1.58 -12.06
N MET A 35 -3.09 -1.74 -11.87
CA MET A 35 -3.84 -1.12 -10.77
C MET A 35 -3.37 -1.57 -9.39
N MET A 36 -2.88 -2.80 -9.24
CA MET A 36 -2.34 -3.33 -7.98
C MET A 36 -0.82 -3.18 -7.89
N GLY A 37 -0.11 -3.35 -8.98
CA GLY A 37 1.35 -3.34 -9.01
C GLY A 37 1.95 -1.95 -8.85
N MET A 38 1.43 -0.92 -9.52
CA MET A 38 1.92 0.45 -9.36
C MET A 38 1.79 0.96 -7.92
N PRO A 39 0.61 0.86 -7.27
CA PRO A 39 0.49 1.26 -5.87
C PRO A 39 1.41 0.46 -4.93
N ALA A 40 1.62 -0.83 -5.19
CA ALA A 40 2.52 -1.65 -4.39
C ALA A 40 3.98 -1.17 -4.47
N LEU A 41 4.44 -0.75 -5.67
CA LEU A 41 5.77 -0.15 -5.83
C LEU A 41 5.86 1.22 -5.14
N LEU A 42 4.84 2.07 -5.27
CA LEU A 42 4.81 3.37 -4.59
C LEU A 42 4.82 3.19 -3.07
N ALA A 43 4.04 2.25 -2.54
CA ALA A 43 4.04 1.90 -1.12
C ALA A 43 5.42 1.42 -0.65
N TYR A 44 6.13 0.64 -1.47
CA TYR A 44 7.50 0.23 -1.20
C TYR A 44 8.46 1.42 -1.08
N TYR A 45 8.41 2.36 -2.03
CA TYR A 45 9.25 3.56 -1.98
C TYR A 45 8.90 4.46 -0.79
N LEU A 46 7.60 4.64 -0.50
CA LEU A 46 7.13 5.40 0.64
C LEU A 46 7.64 4.79 1.95
N PHE A 47 7.54 3.46 2.08
CA PHE A 47 8.06 2.76 3.25
C PHE A 47 9.58 2.88 3.39
N ARG A 48 10.31 2.83 2.27
CA ARG A 48 11.78 2.99 2.26
C ARG A 48 12.23 4.40 2.67
N LEU A 49 11.39 5.42 2.48
CA LEU A 49 11.65 6.79 2.92
C LEU A 49 11.86 6.89 4.44
N ARG A 50 11.26 5.98 5.20
CA ARG A 50 11.51 5.79 6.64
C ARG A 50 13.01 5.73 6.96
N ASN A 51 13.78 4.95 6.21
CA ASN A 51 15.22 4.74 6.46
C ASN A 51 16.03 6.04 6.24
N VAL A 52 15.58 6.88 5.32
CA VAL A 52 16.21 8.18 5.06
C VAL A 52 15.93 9.16 6.19
N LEU A 53 14.72 9.18 6.71
CA LEU A 53 14.31 10.05 7.82
C LEU A 53 14.87 9.57 9.17
N GLY A 54 14.90 8.26 9.41
CA GLY A 54 15.49 7.66 10.61
C GLY A 54 16.97 7.97 10.74
N ARG A 55 17.75 7.87 9.66
CA ARG A 55 19.18 8.23 9.65
C ARG A 55 19.44 9.71 9.91
N LYS A 56 18.54 10.61 9.54
CA LYS A 56 18.64 12.05 9.88
C LYS A 56 18.39 12.29 11.36
N GLY A 57 17.44 11.61 11.99
CA GLY A 57 17.15 11.71 13.42
C GLY A 57 18.32 11.24 14.28
N ASP A 58 18.99 10.15 13.89
CA ASP A 58 20.12 9.57 14.64
C ASP A 58 21.38 10.48 14.60
N ARG A 59 21.58 11.23 13.52
CA ARG A 59 22.68 12.21 13.44
C ARG A 59 22.49 13.45 14.32
N LEU A 60 21.24 13.81 14.62
CA LEU A 60 20.90 14.95 15.46
C LEU A 60 20.81 14.57 16.96
N GLY A 61 20.58 13.28 17.27
CA GLY A 61 20.37 12.77 18.63
C GLY A 61 21.61 12.23 19.36
N ARG A 62 22.81 12.32 18.78
CA ARG A 62 24.05 11.69 19.29
C ARG A 62 24.66 12.36 20.52
N LYS A 63 23.89 12.84 21.45
CA LYS A 63 24.46 13.55 22.64
C LYS A 63 24.05 13.04 24.03
N ASP A 64 23.30 11.92 24.14
CA ASP A 64 22.99 11.40 25.48
C ASP A 64 22.91 9.87 25.52
N ASP A 65 24.06 9.24 25.83
CA ASP A 65 24.26 7.77 25.87
C ASP A 65 23.85 7.12 27.22
N ARG A 66 22.86 7.63 27.95
CA ARG A 66 22.61 7.13 29.33
C ARG A 66 21.27 6.45 29.60
N LEU A 67 20.43 6.19 28.58
CA LEU A 67 19.14 5.49 28.78
C LEU A 67 18.84 4.52 27.65
N GLY A 68 19.35 3.30 27.76
CA GLY A 68 19.24 2.24 26.72
C GLY A 68 17.81 1.79 26.33
N ASP A 69 16.80 2.09 27.12
CA ASP A 69 15.43 1.58 26.92
C ASP A 69 14.48 2.60 26.25
N ARG A 70 14.92 3.85 26.05
CA ARG A 70 14.11 4.91 25.42
C ARG A 70 14.39 5.14 23.93
N LYS A 71 15.46 4.55 23.39
CA LYS A 71 15.94 4.79 22.02
C LYS A 71 15.09 4.10 20.95
N ASP A 72 14.46 2.97 21.28
CA ASP A 72 13.75 2.15 20.30
C ASP A 72 12.32 2.63 20.01
N ARG A 73 11.71 3.37 20.93
CA ARG A 73 10.33 3.86 20.81
C ARG A 73 10.08 4.80 19.62
N PRO A 74 10.92 5.83 19.36
CA PRO A 74 10.67 6.73 18.22
C PRO A 74 10.85 6.02 16.87
N TYR A 75 11.74 5.07 16.78
CA TYR A 75 11.95 4.30 15.55
C TYR A 75 10.82 3.31 15.28
N GLN A 76 10.29 2.66 16.31
CA GLN A 76 9.10 1.80 16.20
C GLN A 76 7.87 2.59 15.78
N ALA A 77 7.66 3.78 16.36
CA ALA A 77 6.57 4.66 15.99
C ALA A 77 6.66 5.09 14.51
N LEU A 78 7.86 5.47 14.05
CA LEU A 78 8.10 5.80 12.64
C LEU A 78 7.80 4.61 11.73
N THR A 79 8.26 3.42 12.08
CA THR A 79 7.99 2.19 11.32
C THR A 79 6.49 1.92 11.20
N GLY A 80 5.74 2.06 12.30
CA GLY A 80 4.29 1.90 12.31
C GLY A 80 3.57 2.95 11.45
N ILE A 81 3.95 4.23 11.57
CA ILE A 81 3.38 5.33 10.78
C ILE A 81 3.62 5.13 9.28
N PHE A 82 4.86 4.82 8.89
CA PHE A 82 5.17 4.57 7.49
C PHE A 82 4.53 3.28 6.96
N GLY A 83 4.37 2.25 7.80
CA GLY A 83 3.60 1.05 7.48
C GLY A 83 2.13 1.38 7.22
N PHE A 84 1.51 2.17 8.09
CA PHE A 84 0.14 2.65 7.91
C PHE A 84 -0.02 3.45 6.62
N LEU A 85 0.84 4.44 6.39
CA LEU A 85 0.80 5.28 5.19
C LEU A 85 1.04 4.47 3.92
N ALA A 86 1.91 3.47 3.95
CA ALA A 86 2.15 2.59 2.82
C ALA A 86 0.93 1.73 2.48
N GLY A 87 0.26 1.15 3.48
CA GLY A 87 -0.95 0.34 3.29
C GLY A 87 -2.14 1.20 2.85
N ALA A 88 -2.51 2.20 3.63
CA ALA A 88 -3.62 3.10 3.32
C ALA A 88 -3.40 3.87 2.01
N GLY A 89 -2.17 4.37 1.78
CA GLY A 89 -1.80 5.10 0.58
C GLY A 89 -1.79 4.21 -0.66
N GLY A 90 -1.32 2.97 -0.54
CA GLY A 90 -1.35 2.00 -1.63
C GLY A 90 -2.77 1.73 -2.13
N LEU A 91 -3.69 1.43 -1.21
CA LEU A 91 -5.11 1.23 -1.54
C LEU A 91 -5.77 2.52 -2.06
N GLY A 92 -5.44 3.68 -1.47
CA GLY A 92 -5.93 4.98 -1.93
C GLY A 92 -5.53 5.29 -3.37
N ILE A 93 -4.28 5.06 -3.73
CA ILE A 93 -3.78 5.26 -5.11
C ILE A 93 -4.47 4.29 -6.07
N ALA A 94 -4.64 3.01 -5.68
CA ALA A 94 -5.37 2.03 -6.48
C ALA A 94 -6.81 2.48 -6.73
N ALA A 95 -7.51 2.96 -5.70
CA ALA A 95 -8.86 3.49 -5.81
C ALA A 95 -8.93 4.72 -6.74
N LEU A 96 -7.97 5.64 -6.66
CA LEU A 96 -7.92 6.81 -7.55
C LEU A 96 -7.70 6.41 -9.01
N ILE A 97 -6.82 5.45 -9.28
CA ILE A 97 -6.61 4.90 -10.63
C ILE A 97 -7.90 4.27 -11.14
N ALA A 98 -8.58 3.47 -10.30
CA ALA A 98 -9.85 2.84 -10.65
C ALA A 98 -10.92 3.88 -11.00
N VAL A 99 -11.07 4.93 -10.19
CA VAL A 99 -11.99 6.05 -10.44
C VAL A 99 -11.68 6.71 -11.77
N ALA A 100 -10.42 7.05 -12.00
CA ALA A 100 -10.01 7.71 -13.24
C ALA A 100 -10.34 6.84 -14.48
N LEU A 101 -10.06 5.55 -14.41
CA LEU A 101 -10.39 4.61 -15.50
C LEU A 101 -11.91 4.49 -15.69
N LEU A 102 -12.66 4.28 -14.62
CA LEU A 102 -14.13 4.10 -14.71
C LEU A 102 -14.81 5.35 -15.25
N ILE A 103 -14.44 6.55 -14.77
CA ILE A 103 -15.06 7.80 -15.26
C ILE A 103 -14.74 8.05 -16.73
N THR A 104 -13.52 7.73 -17.18
CA THR A 104 -13.12 7.96 -18.57
C THR A 104 -13.66 6.91 -19.55
N THR A 105 -14.12 5.78 -19.05
CA THR A 105 -14.62 4.65 -19.87
C THR A 105 -16.12 4.41 -19.73
N ILE A 106 -16.90 5.38 -19.21
CA ILE A 106 -18.37 5.25 -19.11
C ILE A 106 -18.94 5.07 -20.54
N PRO A 107 -19.66 3.96 -20.82
CA PRO A 107 -20.24 3.75 -22.12
C PRO A 107 -21.36 4.76 -22.44
N THR A 108 -21.43 5.20 -23.68
CA THR A 108 -22.38 6.23 -24.13
C THR A 108 -23.85 5.85 -24.03
N HIS A 109 -24.15 4.57 -23.87
CA HIS A 109 -25.54 4.06 -23.73
C HIS A 109 -26.01 4.04 -22.27
N LEU A 110 -25.16 4.36 -21.30
CA LEU A 110 -25.51 4.45 -19.88
C LEU A 110 -25.74 5.90 -19.46
N ASP A 111 -26.51 6.07 -18.39
CA ASP A 111 -26.68 7.38 -17.76
C ASP A 111 -25.39 7.77 -17.04
N ALA A 112 -24.65 8.71 -17.62
CA ALA A 112 -23.37 9.15 -17.11
C ALA A 112 -23.43 9.76 -15.70
N GLU A 113 -24.55 10.38 -15.30
CA GLU A 113 -24.71 10.94 -13.95
C GLU A 113 -24.92 9.84 -12.90
N ALA A 114 -25.78 8.86 -13.19
CA ALA A 114 -26.00 7.72 -12.32
C ALA A 114 -24.74 6.87 -12.15
N GLU A 115 -24.00 6.65 -13.26
CA GLU A 115 -22.72 5.91 -13.22
C GLU A 115 -21.65 6.64 -12.39
N ARG A 116 -21.53 7.97 -12.56
CA ARG A 116 -20.59 8.77 -11.73
C ARG A 116 -20.97 8.73 -10.26
N ALA A 117 -22.24 8.84 -9.92
CA ALA A 117 -22.71 8.75 -8.54
C ALA A 117 -22.34 7.38 -7.93
N SER A 118 -22.52 6.29 -8.68
CA SER A 118 -22.16 4.93 -8.26
C SER A 118 -20.64 4.78 -8.05
N ILE A 119 -19.83 5.33 -8.96
CA ILE A 119 -18.36 5.32 -8.86
C ILE A 119 -17.90 6.09 -7.60
N TYR A 120 -18.48 7.26 -7.32
CA TYR A 120 -18.14 8.03 -6.13
C TYR A 120 -18.59 7.32 -4.84
N ALA A 121 -19.77 6.72 -4.81
CA ALA A 121 -20.24 5.94 -3.68
C ALA A 121 -19.31 4.76 -3.38
N LEU A 122 -18.90 4.03 -4.44
CA LEU A 122 -17.92 2.94 -4.32
C LEU A 122 -16.59 3.44 -3.78
N THR A 123 -16.11 4.58 -4.27
CA THR A 123 -14.85 5.19 -3.82
C THR A 123 -14.93 5.58 -2.33
N LEU A 124 -16.03 6.16 -1.90
CA LEU A 124 -16.25 6.52 -0.50
C LEU A 124 -16.26 5.28 0.41
N ALA A 125 -16.81 4.16 -0.07
CA ALA A 125 -16.79 2.89 0.64
C ALA A 125 -15.36 2.33 0.83
N HIS A 126 -14.39 2.74 0.02
CA HIS A 126 -12.99 2.35 0.20
C HIS A 126 -12.29 3.09 1.35
N VAL A 127 -12.81 4.23 1.82
CA VAL A 127 -12.17 5.01 2.90
C VAL A 127 -12.01 4.21 4.19
N PRO A 128 -13.05 3.56 4.74
CA PRO A 128 -12.86 2.71 5.92
C PRO A 128 -11.93 1.53 5.64
N LEU A 129 -11.95 0.97 4.43
CA LEU A 129 -11.05 -0.11 4.04
C LEU A 129 -9.59 0.35 4.02
N MET A 130 -9.30 1.57 3.56
CA MET A 130 -7.95 2.16 3.61
C MET A 130 -7.42 2.25 5.05
N VAL A 131 -8.27 2.62 6.01
CA VAL A 131 -7.88 2.69 7.43
C VAL A 131 -7.55 1.30 7.97
N ILE A 132 -8.38 0.31 7.66
CA ILE A 132 -8.17 -1.09 8.07
C ILE A 132 -6.88 -1.65 7.45
N GLU A 133 -6.68 -1.44 6.15
CA GLU A 133 -5.48 -1.89 5.41
C GLU A 133 -4.22 -1.22 5.97
N GLY A 134 -4.27 0.09 6.23
CA GLY A 134 -3.17 0.82 6.85
C GLY A 134 -2.83 0.29 8.24
N ALA A 135 -3.84 0.06 9.09
CA ALA A 135 -3.66 -0.48 10.43
C ALA A 135 -3.07 -1.91 10.38
N PHE A 136 -3.60 -2.76 9.51
CA PHE A 136 -3.10 -4.12 9.33
C PHE A 136 -1.64 -4.11 8.85
N THR A 137 -1.32 -3.31 7.85
CA THR A 137 0.05 -3.16 7.32
C THR A 137 1.01 -2.67 8.41
N ALA A 138 0.59 -1.68 9.22
CA ALA A 138 1.38 -1.20 10.34
C ALA A 138 1.67 -2.31 11.37
N LEU A 139 0.66 -3.10 11.74
CA LEU A 139 0.81 -4.23 12.65
C LEU A 139 1.77 -5.29 12.12
N VAL A 140 1.63 -5.67 10.84
CA VAL A 140 2.52 -6.65 10.19
C VAL A 140 3.96 -6.16 10.17
N VAL A 141 4.18 -4.89 9.82
CA VAL A 141 5.53 -4.32 9.76
C VAL A 141 6.16 -4.21 11.14
N LEU A 142 5.41 -3.81 12.16
CA LEU A 142 5.87 -3.78 13.55
C LEU A 142 6.17 -5.18 14.09
N PHE A 143 5.38 -6.17 13.71
CA PHE A 143 5.64 -7.57 14.03
C PHE A 143 6.93 -8.06 13.36
N LEU A 144 7.11 -7.80 12.06
CA LEU A 144 8.33 -8.18 11.32
C LEU A 144 9.57 -7.49 11.90
N GLN A 145 9.46 -6.25 12.36
CA GLN A 145 10.55 -5.54 12.99
C GLN A 145 11.04 -6.25 14.27
N ARG A 146 10.15 -6.93 14.98
CA ARG A 146 10.51 -7.70 16.19
C ARG A 146 11.07 -9.08 15.89
N VAL A 147 10.53 -9.77 14.87
CA VAL A 147 10.85 -11.18 14.59
C VAL A 147 11.98 -11.32 13.58
N SER A 148 12.01 -10.47 12.57
CA SER A 148 12.99 -10.57 11.46
C SER A 148 13.27 -9.17 10.88
N PRO A 149 14.03 -8.32 11.60
CA PRO A 149 14.32 -6.94 11.16
C PRO A 149 15.03 -6.90 9.80
N GLU A 150 15.82 -7.93 9.48
CA GLU A 150 16.53 -8.08 8.20
C GLU A 150 15.59 -8.01 6.97
N LEU A 151 14.33 -8.46 7.11
CA LEU A 151 13.34 -8.38 6.03
C LEU A 151 12.89 -6.96 5.72
N LEU A 152 13.09 -6.03 6.65
CA LEU A 152 12.76 -4.62 6.48
C LEU A 152 13.92 -3.79 5.92
N GLY A 153 15.11 -4.40 5.75
CA GLY A 153 16.30 -3.75 5.23
C GLY A 153 16.99 -2.86 6.28
N ASP A 154 16.85 -3.24 7.54
CA ASP A 154 17.52 -2.61 8.71
C ASP A 154 18.86 -3.27 8.98
#